data_68c46f004b04051daa6165c1159b9422
#
_entry.id   68c46f004b04051daa6165c1159b9422
#
_cell.length_a   1.000
_cell.length_b   1.000
_cell.length_c   1.000
_cell.angle_alpha   90.00
_cell.angle_beta   90.00
_cell.angle_gamma   90.00
#
_symmetry.space_group_name_H-M   'P 1'
#
loop_
_entity.id
_entity.type
_entity.pdbx_description
1 polymer ?
#
loop_
_entity_poly.entity_id
_entity_poly.type
_entity_poly.pdbx_seq_one_letter_code
_entity_poly.pdbx_strand_id
1 'polypeptide(L)' 'RTCQSQSHRFRGPCLRRSNCANVCRTEGFPGGRCRGFRRRCFCTTHC' A
#
# COMPACT_ATOMS: atom_id res chain seq x y z
N ARG A 1 2.02 16.94 -2.51
CA ARG A 1 0.79 16.34 -2.00
C ARG A 1 0.80 14.84 -2.23
N THR A 2 0.37 14.08 -1.25
CA THR A 2 0.39 12.63 -1.30
C THR A 2 -1.03 12.08 -1.36
N CYS A 3 -1.29 11.22 -2.33
CA CYS A 3 -2.56 10.52 -2.46
C CYS A 3 -2.38 9.05 -2.13
N GLN A 4 -3.45 8.43 -1.69
CA GLN A 4 -3.44 7.03 -1.30
C GLN A 4 -4.53 6.26 -2.03
N SER A 5 -4.22 5.00 -2.35
CA SER A 5 -5.16 4.11 -3.01
C SER A 5 -4.98 2.72 -2.44
N GLN A 6 -6.10 2.04 -2.19
CA GLN A 6 -6.01 0.68 -1.66
C GLN A 6 -5.38 -0.25 -2.68
N SER A 7 -4.43 -1.08 -2.23
CA SER A 7 -3.79 -2.04 -3.11
C SER A 7 -4.78 -3.12 -3.55
N HIS A 8 -4.77 -3.44 -4.83
CA HIS A 8 -5.62 -4.49 -5.38
C HIS A 8 -4.94 -5.86 -5.39
N ARG A 9 -3.63 -5.87 -5.27
CA ARG A 9 -2.86 -7.12 -5.33
C ARG A 9 -2.50 -7.67 -3.96
N PHE A 10 -2.50 -6.82 -2.97
CA PHE A 10 -2.14 -7.24 -1.62
C PHE A 10 -3.28 -8.03 -1.00
N ARG A 11 -2.99 -9.26 -0.61
CA ARG A 11 -3.97 -10.14 0.02
C ARG A 11 -3.61 -10.37 1.48
N GLY A 12 -4.63 -10.52 2.31
CA GLY A 12 -4.46 -10.77 3.73
C GLY A 12 -4.14 -9.50 4.51
N PRO A 13 -3.80 -9.65 5.80
CA PRO A 13 -3.50 -8.50 6.64
C PRO A 13 -2.14 -7.90 6.32
N CYS A 14 -2.06 -6.58 6.34
CA CYS A 14 -0.82 -5.85 6.11
C CYS A 14 -0.05 -5.76 7.43
N LEU A 15 0.85 -6.73 7.66
CA LEU A 15 1.63 -6.79 8.88
C LEU A 15 2.94 -6.03 8.78
N ARG A 16 3.49 -5.91 7.56
CA ARG A 16 4.74 -5.21 7.34
C ARG A 16 4.57 -4.21 6.21
N ARG A 17 4.90 -2.94 6.50
CA ARG A 17 4.79 -1.90 5.48
C ARG A 17 5.73 -2.13 4.30
N SER A 18 6.90 -2.72 4.54
CA SER A 18 7.84 -3.01 3.46
C SER A 18 7.24 -3.97 2.44
N ASN A 19 6.51 -4.97 2.91
CA ASN A 19 5.82 -5.90 2.03
C ASN A 19 4.74 -5.18 1.23
N CYS A 20 3.96 -4.33 1.89
CA CYS A 20 2.95 -3.52 1.23
C CYS A 20 3.58 -2.61 0.17
N ALA A 21 4.68 -1.94 0.52
CA ALA A 21 5.36 -1.05 -0.42
C ALA A 21 5.87 -1.81 -1.64
N ASN A 22 6.41 -3.01 -1.45
CA ASN A 22 6.89 -3.82 -2.56
C ASN A 22 5.75 -4.20 -3.50
N VAL A 23 4.63 -4.61 -2.96
CA VAL A 23 3.45 -4.94 -3.77
C VAL A 23 2.96 -3.70 -4.52
N CYS A 24 2.93 -2.54 -3.85
CA CYS A 24 2.52 -1.31 -4.48
C CYS A 24 3.43 -0.93 -5.64
N ARG A 25 4.72 -1.18 -5.51
CA ARG A 25 5.67 -0.91 -6.59
C ARG A 25 5.38 -1.76 -7.82
N THR A 26 4.93 -3.00 -7.62
CA THR A 26 4.54 -3.85 -8.76
C THR A 26 3.28 -3.33 -9.45
N GLU A 27 2.49 -2.52 -8.75
CA GLU A 27 1.30 -1.90 -9.32
C GLU A 27 1.59 -0.53 -9.93
N GLY A 28 2.83 -0.08 -9.89
CA GLY A 28 3.23 1.19 -10.48
C GLY A 28 3.23 2.36 -9.51
N PHE A 29 3.19 2.09 -8.20
CA PHE A 29 3.23 3.13 -7.19
C PHE A 29 4.64 3.26 -6.60
N PRO A 30 5.03 4.47 -6.16
CA PRO A 30 6.36 4.67 -5.57
C PRO A 30 6.51 4.03 -4.19
N GLY A 31 5.41 3.73 -3.51
CA GLY A 31 5.48 3.09 -2.21
C GLY A 31 4.10 2.77 -1.67
N GLY A 32 4.06 2.38 -0.39
CA GLY A 32 2.81 2.05 0.24
C GLY A 32 3.01 1.84 1.74
N ARG A 33 1.91 1.75 2.45
CA ARG A 33 1.93 1.53 3.90
C ARG A 33 0.69 0.79 4.36
N CYS A 34 0.81 0.14 5.51
CA CYS A 34 -0.33 -0.47 6.17
C CYS A 34 -1.12 0.60 6.91
N ARG A 35 -2.43 0.59 6.78
CA ARG A 35 -3.30 1.57 7.42
C ARG A 35 -4.58 0.95 7.91
N GLY A 36 -5.14 1.61 8.90
CA GLY A 36 -6.46 1.29 9.38
C GLY A 36 -6.51 0.14 10.36
N PHE A 37 -7.65 0.01 10.98
CA PHE A 37 -7.90 -1.00 11.98
C PHE A 37 -7.80 -2.41 11.37
N ARG A 38 -8.19 -2.55 10.11
CA ARG A 38 -8.19 -3.83 9.42
C ARG A 38 -6.86 -4.17 8.77
N ARG A 39 -5.84 -3.34 9.00
CA ARG A 39 -4.50 -3.56 8.46
C ARG A 39 -4.50 -3.76 6.95
N ARG A 40 -5.05 -2.77 6.26
CA ARG A 40 -5.09 -2.79 4.80
C ARG A 40 -3.85 -2.15 4.22
N CYS A 41 -3.42 -2.65 3.07
CA CYS A 41 -2.30 -2.08 2.34
C CYS A 41 -2.81 -0.96 1.44
N PHE A 42 -2.28 0.25 1.64
CA PHE A 42 -2.59 1.40 0.81
C PHE A 42 -1.33 1.84 0.09
N CYS A 43 -1.43 1.97 -1.23
CA CYS A 43 -0.34 2.48 -2.05
C CYS A 43 -0.35 3.99 -2.02
N THR A 44 0.83 4.59 -1.95
CA THR A 44 0.97 6.06 -1.90
C THR A 44 1.60 6.56 -3.19
N THR A 45 1.17 7.74 -3.61
CA THR A 45 1.70 8.38 -4.80
C THR A 45 1.52 9.89 -4.68
N HIS A 46 2.22 10.63 -5.53
CA HIS A 46 2.02 12.08 -5.61
C HIS A 46 0.83 12.37 -6.52
N CYS A 47 0.05 13.35 -6.12
CA CYS A 47 -1.07 13.77 -6.96
C CYS A 47 -0.77 15.04 -7.75
#